data_2c90ec673e6f0e8d5443c3d8ff0a1438
#
_entry.id   2c90ec673e6f0e8d5443c3d8ff0a1438
#
_cell.length_a   1.000
_cell.length_b   1.000
_cell.length_c   1.000
_cell.angle_alpha   90.00
_cell.angle_beta   90.00
_cell.angle_gamma   90.00
#
_symmetry.space_group_name_H-M   'P 1'
#
loop_
_entity.id
_entity.type
_entity.pdbx_description
1 polymer ?
#
loop_
_entity_poly.entity_id
_entity_poly.type
_entity_poly.pdbx_seq_one_letter_code
_entity_poly.pdbx_strand_id
1 'polypeptide(L)'
;LNLLGGWDPGVYLHTASALHRYGSLQFPETDLCTLSGEMRALFARDLHSITEPFLGMRVYRDQFVTPQFYHLYPCLMAAVWPLGGVAAALLINPLLNVLSLLAVYALVRRLADPLTALLALLALLLQPAQLWQARFSSAEMLAQFFLWSGFALLIRLDRSERTLREAVLAGAALGAAQLARYDSVMVLAPVALVLAASLFTPAARRPVLVILGILGALVTQAWLHQRWVAPFYAPIPSVVQQALIVLSGILLTAGLAGLHPRTRAGVHHVLRGSWPRLLAIVVIGAWWMFVLFARPAILDGTPLGDAMGQYLHDHLPAGLARGLTGDDAGIGLYLRALWAWPALIAAMAGVLGLVWRERSPLTTAWLAGALAVGVVITYRIYNDHFLMWLARRFIPILVPLFAVGLAVACAGLAAWRPRVRGPVAVLVLLALLAPRLPASYRMATLREWDGLDHWLAETSRHLPEDSMVIGNLSGFAAALRYLHHHQAYELNERTPDAWPRLNRWLQDTPQNRPVYLLTRREPDDYLRRNFEPVREVPLQTGRLQHTRRSVPDGLQVRGGPLVIYRWKEPPDPPPAIAPRANSATLAPDEVH
;
A
#
# COMPACT_ATOMS: atom_id res chain seq x y z
N LEU A 1 -12.80 -9.29 5.17
CA LEU A 1 -11.55 -9.85 5.70
C LEU A 1 -10.69 -10.38 4.54
N ASN A 2 -9.66 -9.65 4.11
CA ASN A 2 -8.76 -10.10 3.05
C ASN A 2 -7.73 -11.09 3.63
N LEU A 3 -8.12 -12.35 3.76
CA LEU A 3 -7.27 -13.43 4.26
C LEU A 3 -6.44 -14.08 3.14
N LEU A 4 -6.86 -13.91 1.90
CA LEU A 4 -6.22 -14.54 0.76
C LEU A 4 -4.88 -13.89 0.43
N GLY A 5 -3.88 -14.69 0.13
CA GLY A 5 -2.67 -14.24 -0.54
C GLY A 5 -2.97 -13.69 -1.94
N GLY A 6 -1.95 -13.16 -2.60
CA GLY A 6 -2.14 -12.61 -3.94
C GLY A 6 -2.62 -11.15 -4.00
N TRP A 7 -2.98 -10.57 -2.84
CA TRP A 7 -3.32 -9.16 -2.64
C TRP A 7 -2.57 -8.63 -1.42
N ASP A 8 -2.17 -7.36 -1.46
CA ASP A 8 -1.37 -6.74 -0.39
C ASP A 8 -1.87 -7.06 1.04
N PRO A 9 -3.18 -6.98 1.35
CA PRO A 9 -3.68 -7.29 2.70
C PRO A 9 -3.39 -8.71 3.17
N GLY A 10 -3.54 -9.69 2.29
CA GLY A 10 -3.22 -11.07 2.61
C GLY A 10 -1.72 -11.26 2.81
N VAL A 11 -0.87 -10.62 2.00
CA VAL A 11 0.59 -10.68 2.17
C VAL A 11 1.01 -10.13 3.53
N TYR A 12 0.46 -9.00 3.98
CA TYR A 12 0.73 -8.47 5.32
C TYR A 12 0.32 -9.44 6.42
N LEU A 13 -0.87 -10.03 6.30
CA LEU A 13 -1.40 -10.97 7.28
C LEU A 13 -0.57 -12.27 7.34
N HIS A 14 -0.23 -12.84 6.18
CA HIS A 14 0.61 -14.04 6.09
C HIS A 14 2.02 -13.77 6.62
N THR A 15 2.58 -12.59 6.34
CA THR A 15 3.86 -12.17 6.92
C THR A 15 3.77 -12.08 8.44
N ALA A 16 2.68 -11.54 8.99
CA ALA A 16 2.50 -11.44 10.43
C ALA A 16 2.37 -12.83 11.09
N SER A 17 1.63 -13.74 10.47
CA SER A 17 1.51 -15.14 10.92
C SER A 17 2.86 -15.85 10.90
N ALA A 18 3.59 -15.75 9.79
CA ALA A 18 4.92 -16.35 9.65
C ALA A 18 5.92 -15.73 10.63
N LEU A 19 5.88 -14.40 10.82
CA LEU A 19 6.72 -13.71 11.79
C LEU A 19 6.43 -14.16 13.23
N HIS A 20 5.15 -14.35 13.57
CA HIS A 20 4.76 -14.90 14.86
C HIS A 20 5.30 -16.33 15.06
N ARG A 21 5.26 -17.16 14.01
CA ARG A 21 5.71 -18.55 14.04
C ARG A 21 7.23 -18.71 14.09
N TYR A 22 7.95 -17.96 13.25
CA TYR A 22 9.38 -18.14 13.04
C TYR A 22 10.24 -17.11 13.76
N GLY A 23 9.68 -16.02 14.27
CA GLY A 23 10.41 -14.94 14.91
C GLY A 23 11.35 -14.17 13.96
N SER A 24 11.22 -14.35 12.65
CA SER A 24 12.10 -13.79 11.63
C SER A 24 11.30 -13.27 10.43
N LEU A 25 11.86 -12.28 9.72
CA LEU A 25 11.34 -11.81 8.43
C LEU A 25 11.82 -12.65 7.24
N GLN A 26 12.77 -13.53 7.49
CA GLN A 26 13.26 -14.53 6.53
C GLN A 26 12.78 -15.90 7.02
N PHE A 27 11.83 -16.49 6.31
CA PHE A 27 11.16 -17.71 6.75
C PHE A 27 11.91 -18.94 6.23
N PRO A 28 12.27 -19.90 7.07
CA PRO A 28 13.01 -21.11 6.68
C PRO A 28 12.08 -22.16 6.05
N GLU A 29 11.44 -21.80 4.92
CA GLU A 29 10.52 -22.65 4.16
C GLU A 29 11.31 -23.50 3.16
N THR A 30 11.97 -24.56 3.66
CA THR A 30 12.91 -25.36 2.89
C THR A 30 12.28 -25.94 1.62
N ASP A 31 11.05 -26.42 1.67
CA ASP A 31 10.34 -27.00 0.53
C ASP A 31 10.07 -25.98 -0.59
N LEU A 32 9.80 -24.71 -0.25
CA LEU A 32 9.64 -23.63 -1.24
C LEU A 32 10.99 -23.15 -1.79
N CYS A 33 12.03 -23.17 -0.96
CA CYS A 33 13.37 -22.75 -1.36
C CYS A 33 14.05 -23.77 -2.29
N THR A 34 13.73 -25.05 -2.13
CA THR A 34 14.30 -26.15 -2.93
C THR A 34 13.49 -26.48 -4.19
N LEU A 35 12.48 -25.66 -4.54
CA LEU A 35 11.77 -25.83 -5.80
C LEU A 35 12.73 -25.81 -6.98
N SER A 36 12.78 -26.88 -7.75
CA SER A 36 13.64 -27.03 -8.91
C SER A 36 12.91 -27.72 -10.07
N GLY A 37 13.44 -27.57 -11.28
CA GLY A 37 12.91 -28.25 -12.46
C GLY A 37 11.40 -28.05 -12.65
N GLU A 38 10.65 -29.15 -12.75
CA GLU A 38 9.21 -29.15 -12.96
C GLU A 38 8.43 -28.50 -11.80
N MET A 39 8.83 -28.72 -10.55
CA MET A 39 8.18 -28.10 -9.39
C MET A 39 8.24 -26.58 -9.45
N ARG A 40 9.40 -26.03 -9.80
CA ARG A 40 9.56 -24.57 -9.93
C ARG A 40 8.65 -24.02 -11.02
N ALA A 41 8.60 -24.70 -12.18
CA ALA A 41 7.74 -24.28 -13.28
C ALA A 41 6.24 -24.37 -12.93
N LEU A 42 5.84 -25.36 -12.14
CA LEU A 42 4.44 -25.58 -11.74
C LEU A 42 3.99 -24.68 -10.59
N PHE A 43 4.84 -24.45 -9.60
CA PHE A 43 4.44 -23.84 -8.32
C PHE A 43 5.09 -22.50 -8.03
N ALA A 44 5.83 -21.94 -8.95
CA ALA A 44 6.41 -20.61 -8.77
C ALA A 44 6.28 -19.78 -10.05
N ARG A 45 6.38 -18.46 -9.86
CA ARG A 45 6.51 -17.49 -10.94
C ARG A 45 7.92 -16.96 -10.92
N ASP A 46 8.55 -16.86 -12.07
CA ASP A 46 9.83 -16.17 -12.21
C ASP A 46 9.53 -14.70 -12.61
N LEU A 47 9.76 -13.80 -11.68
CA LEU A 47 9.62 -12.37 -11.91
C LEU A 47 10.98 -11.70 -11.76
N HIS A 48 11.54 -11.19 -12.87
CA HIS A 48 12.86 -10.53 -12.88
C HIS A 48 13.97 -11.39 -12.22
N SER A 49 14.04 -12.68 -12.57
CA SER A 49 14.99 -13.65 -12.02
C SER A 49 14.81 -13.97 -10.53
N ILE A 50 13.64 -13.69 -9.97
CA ILE A 50 13.28 -14.00 -8.59
C ILE A 50 12.14 -15.02 -8.59
N THR A 51 12.32 -16.12 -7.86
CA THR A 51 11.30 -17.16 -7.69
C THR A 51 10.25 -16.69 -6.68
N GLU A 52 9.00 -16.62 -7.13
CA GLU A 52 7.85 -16.17 -6.34
C GLU A 52 6.84 -17.33 -6.19
N PRO A 53 6.91 -18.13 -5.13
CA PRO A 53 5.98 -19.24 -4.90
C PRO A 53 4.55 -18.76 -4.58
N PHE A 54 4.42 -17.63 -3.94
CA PHE A 54 3.16 -16.93 -3.73
C PHE A 54 3.33 -15.45 -4.02
N LEU A 55 2.30 -14.82 -4.55
CA LEU A 55 2.38 -13.39 -4.84
C LEU A 55 2.75 -12.60 -3.58
N GLY A 56 3.84 -11.84 -3.67
CA GLY A 56 4.38 -11.08 -2.56
C GLY A 56 5.24 -11.84 -1.56
N MET A 57 5.45 -13.15 -1.77
CA MET A 57 6.37 -13.99 -1.01
C MET A 57 7.44 -14.54 -1.96
N ARG A 58 8.70 -14.28 -1.71
CA ARG A 58 9.78 -14.53 -2.67
C ARG A 58 10.92 -15.30 -2.07
N VAL A 59 11.49 -16.23 -2.83
CA VAL A 59 12.68 -16.97 -2.44
C VAL A 59 13.90 -16.05 -2.56
N TYR A 60 14.66 -15.98 -1.49
CA TYR A 60 15.88 -15.19 -1.41
C TYR A 60 17.08 -16.10 -1.14
N ARG A 61 18.05 -16.07 -2.03
CA ARG A 61 19.29 -16.88 -1.99
C ARG A 61 19.03 -18.38 -1.84
N ASP A 62 17.91 -18.88 -2.36
CA ASP A 62 17.49 -20.29 -2.26
C ASP A 62 17.50 -20.88 -0.83
N GLN A 63 17.35 -20.03 0.18
CA GLN A 63 17.42 -20.42 1.59
C GLN A 63 16.19 -19.98 2.39
N PHE A 64 15.60 -18.84 2.03
CA PHE A 64 14.53 -18.22 2.80
C PHE A 64 13.45 -17.70 1.88
N VAL A 65 12.20 -17.76 2.36
CA VAL A 65 11.11 -16.99 1.79
C VAL A 65 11.05 -15.65 2.53
N THR A 66 10.97 -14.56 1.78
CA THR A 66 10.88 -13.20 2.33
C THR A 66 9.68 -12.47 1.76
N PRO A 67 8.96 -11.65 2.58
CA PRO A 67 7.86 -10.83 2.09
C PRO A 67 8.39 -9.61 1.32
N GLN A 68 7.58 -9.12 0.38
CA GLN A 68 7.95 -7.96 -0.43
C GLN A 68 7.82 -6.61 0.30
N PHE A 69 7.03 -6.53 1.38
CA PHE A 69 6.70 -5.27 2.03
C PHE A 69 7.62 -4.94 3.20
N TYR A 70 7.59 -3.67 3.62
CA TYR A 70 8.25 -3.25 4.85
C TYR A 70 7.65 -3.94 6.07
N HIS A 71 8.49 -4.08 7.09
CA HIS A 71 8.25 -4.95 8.24
C HIS A 71 7.40 -4.32 9.35
N LEU A 72 7.32 -2.99 9.48
CA LEU A 72 6.74 -2.37 10.68
C LEU A 72 5.27 -2.74 10.88
N TYR A 73 4.46 -2.76 9.80
CA TYR A 73 3.04 -3.10 9.90
C TYR A 73 2.83 -4.59 10.25
N PRO A 74 3.42 -5.56 9.54
CA PRO A 74 3.30 -6.98 9.94
C PRO A 74 3.92 -7.28 11.30
N CYS A 75 4.96 -6.56 11.75
CA CYS A 75 5.48 -6.68 13.12
C CYS A 75 4.45 -6.28 14.18
N LEU A 76 3.70 -5.20 13.95
CA LEU A 76 2.61 -4.82 14.85
C LEU A 76 1.49 -5.86 14.87
N MET A 77 1.12 -6.41 13.71
CA MET A 77 0.14 -7.49 13.62
C MET A 77 0.63 -8.74 14.35
N ALA A 78 1.89 -9.13 14.17
CA ALA A 78 2.50 -10.28 14.85
C ALA A 78 2.57 -10.08 16.37
N ALA A 79 2.83 -8.86 16.85
CA ALA A 79 2.91 -8.56 18.28
C ALA A 79 1.56 -8.75 19.01
N VAL A 80 0.43 -8.52 18.32
CA VAL A 80 -0.91 -8.75 18.90
C VAL A 80 -1.46 -10.14 18.59
N TRP A 81 -0.78 -10.93 17.77
CA TRP A 81 -1.23 -12.27 17.37
C TRP A 81 -1.53 -13.19 18.56
N PRO A 82 -0.73 -13.22 19.65
CA PRO A 82 -1.01 -14.06 20.82
C PRO A 82 -2.31 -13.71 21.53
N LEU A 83 -2.87 -12.52 21.33
CA LEU A 83 -4.12 -12.07 21.99
C LEU A 83 -5.38 -12.62 21.35
N GLY A 84 -5.35 -13.02 20.08
CA GLY A 84 -6.54 -13.49 19.38
C GLY A 84 -6.29 -13.82 17.90
N GLY A 85 -5.06 -14.16 17.53
CA GLY A 85 -4.71 -14.61 16.18
C GLY A 85 -5.06 -13.60 15.10
N VAL A 86 -5.65 -14.10 14.02
CA VAL A 86 -6.10 -13.30 12.87
C VAL A 86 -7.05 -12.16 13.28
N ALA A 87 -7.98 -12.42 14.21
CA ALA A 87 -8.95 -11.41 14.62
C ALA A 87 -8.27 -10.21 15.31
N ALA A 88 -7.34 -10.46 16.22
CA ALA A 88 -6.57 -9.40 16.88
C ALA A 88 -5.70 -8.62 15.87
N ALA A 89 -5.03 -9.31 14.94
CA ALA A 89 -4.23 -8.68 13.91
C ALA A 89 -5.06 -7.74 13.01
N LEU A 90 -6.28 -8.13 12.64
CA LEU A 90 -7.17 -7.32 11.81
C LEU A 90 -7.74 -6.08 12.52
N LEU A 91 -7.78 -6.06 13.87
CA LEU A 91 -8.21 -4.90 14.64
C LEU A 91 -7.17 -3.76 14.66
N ILE A 92 -5.94 -4.00 14.23
CA ILE A 92 -4.89 -2.97 14.19
C ILE A 92 -5.31 -1.79 13.29
N ASN A 93 -5.89 -2.04 12.11
CA ASN A 93 -6.25 -0.95 11.21
C ASN A 93 -7.40 -0.06 11.73
N PRO A 94 -8.51 -0.58 12.26
CA PRO A 94 -9.49 0.26 12.93
C PRO A 94 -8.89 1.12 14.05
N LEU A 95 -7.99 0.54 14.86
CA LEU A 95 -7.30 1.29 15.93
C LEU A 95 -6.41 2.40 15.36
N LEU A 96 -5.59 2.09 14.35
CA LEU A 96 -4.75 3.08 13.66
C LEU A 96 -5.57 4.18 13.00
N ASN A 97 -6.75 3.87 12.49
CA ASN A 97 -7.67 4.87 11.97
C ASN A 97 -8.08 5.86 13.07
N VAL A 98 -8.51 5.39 14.24
CA VAL A 98 -8.86 6.26 15.38
C VAL A 98 -7.67 7.12 15.79
N LEU A 99 -6.49 6.53 15.93
CA LEU A 99 -5.26 7.26 16.29
C LEU A 99 -4.89 8.30 15.22
N SER A 100 -5.07 7.99 13.94
CA SER A 100 -4.84 8.92 12.83
C SER A 100 -5.80 10.11 12.89
N LEU A 101 -7.08 9.86 13.15
CA LEU A 101 -8.08 10.89 13.32
C LEU A 101 -7.72 11.83 14.47
N LEU A 102 -7.26 11.28 15.61
CA LEU A 102 -6.80 12.06 16.76
C LEU A 102 -5.54 12.87 16.44
N ALA A 103 -4.62 12.33 15.62
CA ALA A 103 -3.44 13.06 15.18
C ALA A 103 -3.80 14.26 14.29
N VAL A 104 -4.72 14.06 13.33
CA VAL A 104 -5.26 15.15 12.50
C VAL A 104 -5.97 16.20 13.36
N TYR A 105 -6.82 15.78 14.30
CA TYR A 105 -7.48 16.68 15.25
C TYR A 105 -6.46 17.51 16.04
N ALA A 106 -5.44 16.86 16.60
CA ALA A 106 -4.39 17.51 17.37
C ALA A 106 -3.60 18.54 16.55
N LEU A 107 -3.34 18.24 15.27
CA LEU A 107 -2.72 19.15 14.33
C LEU A 107 -3.61 20.36 14.06
N VAL A 108 -4.86 20.15 13.63
CA VAL A 108 -5.77 21.24 13.22
C VAL A 108 -6.16 22.12 14.39
N ARG A 109 -6.35 21.56 15.58
CA ARG A 109 -6.61 22.34 16.81
C ARG A 109 -5.49 23.36 17.09
N ARG A 110 -4.26 23.03 16.75
CA ARG A 110 -3.11 23.95 16.93
C ARG A 110 -2.96 24.94 15.79
N LEU A 111 -3.30 24.54 14.57
CA LEU A 111 -3.25 25.43 13.40
C LEU A 111 -4.35 26.48 13.42
N ALA A 112 -5.55 26.09 13.82
CA ALA A 112 -6.73 26.93 13.77
C ALA A 112 -7.40 27.01 15.17
N ASP A 113 -8.45 26.21 15.38
CA ASP A 113 -9.26 26.21 16.60
C ASP A 113 -9.95 24.84 16.79
N PRO A 114 -10.54 24.54 17.98
CA PRO A 114 -11.21 23.28 18.25
C PRO A 114 -12.38 22.97 17.32
N LEU A 115 -13.16 23.97 16.90
CA LEU A 115 -14.27 23.78 15.96
C LEU A 115 -13.76 23.30 14.61
N THR A 116 -12.75 23.97 14.06
CA THR A 116 -12.13 23.57 12.78
C THR A 116 -11.56 22.16 12.87
N ALA A 117 -10.97 21.80 14.01
CA ALA A 117 -10.45 20.44 14.25
C ALA A 117 -11.58 19.38 14.27
N LEU A 118 -12.71 19.67 14.91
CA LEU A 118 -13.88 18.79 14.89
C LEU A 118 -14.49 18.64 13.49
N LEU A 119 -14.52 19.72 12.71
CA LEU A 119 -14.97 19.67 11.32
C LEU A 119 -14.06 18.78 10.46
N ALA A 120 -12.73 18.87 10.63
CA ALA A 120 -11.79 18.01 9.94
C ALA A 120 -11.96 16.53 10.32
N LEU A 121 -12.16 16.26 11.61
CA LEU A 121 -12.47 14.92 12.11
C LEU A 121 -13.76 14.37 11.46
N LEU A 122 -14.84 15.16 11.46
CA LEU A 122 -16.12 14.78 10.87
C LEU A 122 -16.01 14.55 9.37
N ALA A 123 -15.26 15.41 8.66
CA ALA A 123 -14.99 15.23 7.23
C ALA A 123 -14.29 13.90 6.92
N LEU A 124 -13.32 13.51 7.75
CA LEU A 124 -12.63 12.20 7.62
C LEU A 124 -13.53 11.03 7.98
N LEU A 125 -14.31 11.13 9.05
CA LEU A 125 -15.25 10.09 9.46
C LEU A 125 -16.32 9.81 8.41
N LEU A 126 -16.69 10.82 7.62
CA LEU A 126 -17.67 10.69 6.53
C LEU A 126 -17.06 10.41 5.17
N GLN A 127 -15.74 10.24 5.07
CA GLN A 127 -15.06 10.03 3.81
C GLN A 127 -15.05 8.53 3.42
N PRO A 128 -15.63 8.13 2.26
CA PRO A 128 -15.82 6.71 1.94
C PRO A 128 -14.51 5.92 1.83
N ALA A 129 -13.44 6.50 1.29
CA ALA A 129 -12.16 5.82 1.18
C ALA A 129 -11.49 5.62 2.55
N GLN A 130 -11.63 6.59 3.48
CA GLN A 130 -11.13 6.47 4.86
C GLN A 130 -11.84 5.32 5.59
N LEU A 131 -13.17 5.25 5.46
CA LEU A 131 -13.98 4.18 6.07
C LEU A 131 -13.65 2.80 5.54
N TRP A 132 -13.46 2.69 4.23
CA TRP A 132 -13.05 1.42 3.61
C TRP A 132 -11.64 1.01 4.07
N GLN A 133 -10.68 1.93 4.01
CA GLN A 133 -9.29 1.67 4.37
C GLN A 133 -9.11 1.34 5.85
N ALA A 134 -9.93 1.89 6.73
CA ALA A 134 -9.91 1.56 8.16
C ALA A 134 -10.12 0.06 8.45
N ARG A 135 -10.74 -0.67 7.52
CA ARG A 135 -11.01 -2.11 7.63
C ARG A 135 -10.14 -2.97 6.73
N PHE A 136 -9.31 -2.33 5.92
CA PHE A 136 -8.47 -2.99 4.94
C PHE A 136 -7.05 -3.18 5.52
N SER A 137 -6.63 -4.43 5.73
CA SER A 137 -5.37 -4.76 6.41
C SER A 137 -4.14 -4.42 5.56
N SER A 138 -3.75 -3.16 5.59
CA SER A 138 -2.59 -2.65 4.87
C SER A 138 -1.93 -1.47 5.58
N ALA A 139 -0.70 -1.17 5.21
CA ALA A 139 0.16 -0.23 5.94
C ALA A 139 -0.22 1.25 5.79
N GLU A 140 -1.23 1.59 4.98
CA GLU A 140 -1.64 2.99 4.73
C GLU A 140 -2.12 3.71 5.98
N MET A 141 -2.89 3.03 6.83
CA MET A 141 -3.35 3.60 8.10
C MET A 141 -2.19 3.85 9.07
N LEU A 142 -1.22 2.95 9.10
CA LEU A 142 -0.02 3.12 9.92
C LEU A 142 0.82 4.31 9.44
N ALA A 143 1.02 4.44 8.14
CA ALA A 143 1.71 5.58 7.56
C ALA A 143 0.97 6.90 7.82
N GLN A 144 -0.36 6.92 7.67
CA GLN A 144 -1.18 8.08 8.00
C GLN A 144 -1.00 8.50 9.47
N PHE A 145 -1.11 7.55 10.39
CA PHE A 145 -0.93 7.83 11.82
C PHE A 145 0.42 8.46 12.11
N PHE A 146 1.49 7.88 11.61
CA PHE A 146 2.84 8.37 11.88
C PHE A 146 3.12 9.73 11.23
N LEU A 147 2.71 9.93 9.98
CA LEU A 147 2.90 11.21 9.28
C LEU A 147 2.16 12.34 9.99
N TRP A 148 0.87 12.13 10.30
CA TRP A 148 0.05 13.18 10.93
C TRP A 148 0.44 13.41 12.39
N SER A 149 0.88 12.40 13.12
CA SER A 149 1.48 12.55 14.45
C SER A 149 2.78 13.36 14.40
N GLY A 150 3.66 13.04 13.45
CA GLY A 150 4.89 13.78 13.21
C GLY A 150 4.62 15.25 12.86
N PHE A 151 3.67 15.52 11.99
CA PHE A 151 3.26 16.89 11.64
C PHE A 151 2.66 17.64 12.84
N ALA A 152 1.82 17.00 13.65
CA ALA A 152 1.27 17.61 14.85
C ALA A 152 2.36 17.98 15.86
N LEU A 153 3.41 17.17 15.96
CA LEU A 153 4.58 17.44 16.80
C LEU A 153 5.45 18.57 16.24
N LEU A 154 5.64 18.66 14.90
CA LEU A 154 6.34 19.80 14.28
C LEU A 154 5.64 21.13 14.58
N ILE A 155 4.31 21.17 14.49
CA ILE A 155 3.52 22.38 14.82
C ILE A 155 3.61 22.70 16.32
N ARG A 156 3.62 21.69 17.16
CA ARG A 156 3.80 21.88 18.61
C ARG A 156 5.18 22.49 18.93
N LEU A 157 6.24 21.98 18.30
CA LEU A 157 7.59 22.53 18.43
C LEU A 157 7.69 24.01 18.03
N ASP A 158 6.87 24.44 17.09
CA ASP A 158 6.86 25.80 16.60
C ASP A 158 6.14 26.77 17.54
N ARG A 159 5.06 26.31 18.19
CA ARG A 159 4.13 27.15 18.98
C ARG A 159 4.29 27.04 20.50
N SER A 160 5.08 26.10 21.00
CA SER A 160 5.35 25.89 22.42
C SER A 160 6.86 25.97 22.72
N GLU A 161 7.22 25.79 23.99
CA GLU A 161 8.62 25.61 24.34
C GLU A 161 9.22 24.44 23.57
N ARG A 162 10.27 24.71 22.82
CA ARG A 162 10.94 23.77 21.91
C ARG A 162 11.72 22.73 22.69
N THR A 163 11.05 21.68 23.14
CA THR A 163 11.68 20.62 23.91
C THR A 163 12.33 19.58 22.99
N LEU A 164 13.47 19.04 23.41
CA LEU A 164 14.14 17.95 22.69
C LEU A 164 13.26 16.70 22.62
N ARG A 165 12.40 16.48 23.63
CA ARG A 165 11.47 15.34 23.65
C ARG A 165 10.53 15.37 22.44
N GLU A 166 9.90 16.52 22.15
CA GLU A 166 9.02 16.65 20.99
C GLU A 166 9.79 16.49 19.68
N ALA A 167 11.02 16.97 19.61
CA ALA A 167 11.88 16.78 18.45
C ALA A 167 12.20 15.30 18.20
N VAL A 168 12.54 14.55 19.27
CA VAL A 168 12.76 13.08 19.21
C VAL A 168 11.50 12.38 18.71
N LEU A 169 10.35 12.67 19.31
CA LEU A 169 9.08 12.05 18.93
C LEU A 169 8.66 12.42 17.49
N ALA A 170 8.90 13.65 17.04
CA ALA A 170 8.61 14.06 15.65
C ALA A 170 9.49 13.31 14.66
N GLY A 171 10.81 13.25 14.91
CA GLY A 171 11.75 12.49 14.08
C GLY A 171 11.42 10.99 14.04
N ALA A 172 11.09 10.41 15.19
CA ALA A 172 10.69 9.00 15.31
C ALA A 172 9.39 8.72 14.56
N ALA A 173 8.35 9.55 14.71
CA ALA A 173 7.09 9.39 14.00
C ALA A 173 7.27 9.51 12.48
N LEU A 174 7.95 10.56 12.00
CA LEU A 174 8.20 10.73 10.58
C LEU A 174 9.05 9.58 10.01
N GLY A 175 10.09 9.15 10.72
CA GLY A 175 10.91 8.02 10.30
C GLY A 175 10.18 6.68 10.31
N ALA A 176 9.30 6.45 11.30
CA ALA A 176 8.46 5.25 11.37
C ALA A 176 7.49 5.15 10.18
N ALA A 177 7.03 6.29 9.64
CA ALA A 177 6.24 6.29 8.40
C ALA A 177 7.01 5.67 7.23
N GLN A 178 8.33 5.88 7.14
CA GLN A 178 9.17 5.25 6.12
C GLN A 178 9.31 3.74 6.35
N LEU A 179 9.37 3.28 7.60
CA LEU A 179 9.38 1.84 7.94
C LEU A 179 8.03 1.17 7.70
N ALA A 180 6.95 1.95 7.63
CA ALA A 180 5.63 1.44 7.26
C ALA A 180 5.48 1.31 5.74
N ARG A 181 5.94 2.32 4.97
CA ARG A 181 5.75 2.36 3.50
C ARG A 181 6.94 3.01 2.80
N TYR A 182 7.41 2.37 1.73
CA TYR A 182 8.54 2.88 0.95
C TYR A 182 8.25 4.23 0.26
N ASP A 183 7.00 4.46 -0.15
CA ASP A 183 6.57 5.69 -0.84
C ASP A 183 6.42 6.89 0.11
N SER A 184 6.51 6.70 1.43
CA SER A 184 6.57 7.79 2.40
C SER A 184 7.73 8.75 2.15
N VAL A 185 8.80 8.32 1.47
CA VAL A 185 9.90 9.19 1.05
C VAL A 185 9.44 10.40 0.24
N MET A 186 8.36 10.25 -0.54
CA MET A 186 7.79 11.35 -1.34
C MET A 186 7.27 12.50 -0.47
N VAL A 187 6.81 12.19 0.76
CA VAL A 187 6.41 13.17 1.78
C VAL A 187 7.62 13.69 2.52
N LEU A 188 8.46 12.76 2.98
CA LEU A 188 9.55 13.04 3.91
C LEU A 188 10.67 13.87 3.27
N ALA A 189 10.90 13.72 1.97
CA ALA A 189 11.93 14.47 1.27
C ALA A 189 11.66 16.00 1.25
N PRO A 190 10.49 16.50 0.83
CA PRO A 190 10.16 17.92 0.94
C PRO A 190 10.10 18.42 2.38
N VAL A 191 9.61 17.60 3.32
CA VAL A 191 9.64 17.93 4.75
C VAL A 191 11.07 18.14 5.23
N ALA A 192 11.97 17.22 4.92
CA ALA A 192 13.39 17.33 5.28
C ALA A 192 14.07 18.55 4.67
N LEU A 193 13.73 18.91 3.41
CA LEU A 193 14.25 20.14 2.76
C LEU A 193 13.83 21.39 3.52
N VAL A 194 12.54 21.52 3.88
CA VAL A 194 12.07 22.69 4.63
C VAL A 194 12.64 22.70 6.05
N LEU A 195 12.78 21.54 6.69
CA LEU A 195 13.45 21.43 7.99
C LEU A 195 14.92 21.85 7.89
N ALA A 196 15.65 21.44 6.85
CA ALA A 196 17.02 21.86 6.63
C ALA A 196 17.13 23.38 6.42
N ALA A 197 16.21 23.97 5.66
CA ALA A 197 16.13 25.43 5.56
C ALA A 197 15.87 26.09 6.91
N SER A 198 15.21 25.42 7.85
CA SER A 198 14.98 25.92 9.21
C SER A 198 16.24 25.94 10.08
N LEU A 199 17.32 25.25 9.70
CA LEU A 199 18.63 25.32 10.39
C LEU A 199 19.25 26.72 10.34
N PHE A 200 18.82 27.54 9.38
CA PHE A 200 19.22 28.95 9.30
C PHE A 200 18.61 29.80 10.43
N THR A 201 17.60 29.30 11.16
CA THR A 201 16.99 29.97 12.30
C THR A 201 17.63 29.45 13.60
N PRO A 202 18.40 30.26 14.36
CA PRO A 202 19.13 29.77 15.54
C PRO A 202 18.24 29.04 16.55
N ALA A 203 17.04 29.56 16.81
CA ALA A 203 16.11 28.98 17.76
C ALA A 203 15.55 27.60 17.34
N ALA A 204 15.51 27.27 16.04
CA ALA A 204 15.02 25.98 15.52
C ALA A 204 16.15 24.96 15.34
N ARG A 205 17.41 25.38 15.36
CA ARG A 205 18.56 24.57 14.94
C ARG A 205 18.71 23.26 15.71
N ARG A 206 18.70 23.31 17.04
CA ARG A 206 18.87 22.11 17.87
C ARG A 206 17.74 21.08 17.66
N PRO A 207 16.44 21.44 17.80
CA PRO A 207 15.38 20.47 17.58
C PRO A 207 15.35 19.94 16.14
N VAL A 208 15.64 20.76 15.14
CA VAL A 208 15.67 20.31 13.74
C VAL A 208 16.82 19.33 13.48
N LEU A 209 18.00 19.54 14.04
CA LEU A 209 19.11 18.57 13.94
C LEU A 209 18.73 17.22 14.55
N VAL A 210 18.04 17.21 15.69
CA VAL A 210 17.55 15.97 16.32
C VAL A 210 16.53 15.27 15.43
N ILE A 211 15.55 16.01 14.87
CA ILE A 211 14.56 15.45 13.95
C ILE A 211 15.24 14.82 12.74
N LEU A 212 16.11 15.58 12.07
CA LEU A 212 16.80 15.12 10.86
C LEU A 212 17.74 13.93 11.14
N GLY A 213 18.41 13.90 12.31
CA GLY A 213 19.26 12.80 12.72
C GLY A 213 18.46 11.50 12.91
N ILE A 214 17.34 11.54 13.63
CA ILE A 214 16.48 10.37 13.87
C ILE A 214 15.79 9.95 12.57
N LEU A 215 15.24 10.89 11.81
CA LEU A 215 14.64 10.62 10.50
C LEU A 215 15.65 9.94 9.58
N GLY A 216 16.87 10.49 9.49
CA GLY A 216 17.95 9.92 8.70
C GLY A 216 18.31 8.50 9.11
N ALA A 217 18.43 8.23 10.42
CA ALA A 217 18.71 6.88 10.94
C ALA A 217 17.62 5.87 10.54
N LEU A 218 16.34 6.23 10.69
CA LEU A 218 15.22 5.35 10.34
C LEU A 218 15.05 5.16 8.83
N VAL A 219 15.30 6.19 8.03
CA VAL A 219 15.35 6.07 6.56
C VAL A 219 16.50 5.16 6.12
N THR A 220 17.67 5.27 6.78
CA THR A 220 18.81 4.38 6.54
C THR A 220 18.45 2.95 6.90
N GLN A 221 17.81 2.71 8.04
CA GLN A 221 17.31 1.39 8.43
C GLN A 221 16.34 0.82 7.37
N ALA A 222 15.41 1.63 6.87
CA ALA A 222 14.49 1.22 5.81
C ALA A 222 15.23 0.84 4.52
N TRP A 223 16.26 1.60 4.15
CA TRP A 223 17.11 1.30 3.00
C TRP A 223 17.91 0.00 3.20
N LEU A 224 18.49 -0.23 4.41
CA LEU A 224 19.19 -1.47 4.73
C LEU A 224 18.24 -2.67 4.70
N HIS A 225 17.01 -2.53 5.20
CA HIS A 225 15.98 -3.56 5.09
C HIS A 225 15.71 -3.94 3.63
N GLN A 226 15.54 -2.95 2.74
CA GLN A 226 15.38 -3.22 1.31
C GLN A 226 16.60 -3.90 0.70
N ARG A 227 17.78 -3.52 1.11
CA ARG A 227 19.02 -4.05 0.51
C ARG A 227 19.32 -5.49 0.92
N TRP A 228 19.02 -5.87 2.17
CA TRP A 228 19.47 -7.13 2.74
C TRP A 228 18.35 -8.10 3.11
N VAL A 229 17.16 -7.62 3.40
CA VAL A 229 16.04 -8.47 3.83
C VAL A 229 15.02 -8.66 2.72
N ALA A 230 14.59 -7.58 2.06
CA ALA A 230 13.56 -7.61 1.03
C ALA A 230 13.97 -6.83 -0.23
N PRO A 231 14.92 -7.33 -1.04
CA PRO A 231 15.52 -6.59 -2.17
C PRO A 231 14.58 -6.37 -3.37
N PHE A 232 13.28 -6.59 -3.22
CA PHE A 232 12.30 -6.58 -4.30
C PHE A 232 11.98 -5.19 -4.83
N TYR A 233 12.19 -4.17 -4.02
CA TYR A 233 12.11 -2.78 -4.45
C TYR A 233 13.46 -2.21 -4.91
N ALA A 234 14.54 -3.00 -4.84
CA ALA A 234 15.86 -2.56 -5.28
C ALA A 234 15.93 -2.18 -6.78
N PRO A 235 15.16 -2.80 -7.69
CA PRO A 235 15.03 -2.34 -9.07
C PRO A 235 14.12 -1.12 -9.27
N ILE A 236 13.32 -0.76 -8.25
CA ILE A 236 12.58 0.51 -8.24
C ILE A 236 13.55 1.58 -7.74
N PRO A 237 13.97 2.34 -8.36
CA PRO A 237 14.83 2.49 -9.46
C PRO A 237 15.82 3.58 -9.22
N SER A 238 16.74 3.62 -10.00
CA SER A 238 17.59 4.76 -10.30
C SER A 238 16.94 6.14 -10.04
N VAL A 239 15.66 6.32 -10.32
CA VAL A 239 14.94 7.60 -10.10
C VAL A 239 14.75 7.94 -8.62
N VAL A 240 14.33 7.00 -7.77
CA VAL A 240 14.17 7.27 -6.33
C VAL A 240 15.55 7.39 -5.66
N GLN A 241 16.51 6.54 -6.05
CA GLN A 241 17.89 6.66 -5.58
C GLN A 241 18.52 7.97 -6.04
N GLN A 242 18.34 8.36 -7.30
CA GLN A 242 18.79 9.64 -7.83
C GLN A 242 18.14 10.82 -7.11
N ALA A 243 16.83 10.76 -6.88
CA ALA A 243 16.11 11.77 -6.10
C ALA A 243 16.64 11.86 -4.65
N LEU A 244 16.94 10.75 -4.00
CA LEU A 244 17.54 10.73 -2.66
C LEU A 244 18.97 11.26 -2.66
N ILE A 245 19.78 10.95 -3.67
CA ILE A 245 21.15 11.47 -3.80
C ILE A 245 21.11 13.00 -4.04
N VAL A 246 20.27 13.46 -4.97
CA VAL A 246 20.07 14.89 -5.25
C VAL A 246 19.57 15.60 -3.99
N LEU A 247 18.58 15.02 -3.30
CA LEU A 247 18.06 15.56 -2.05
C LEU A 247 19.14 15.64 -0.98
N SER A 248 19.92 14.58 -0.79
CA SER A 248 21.03 14.56 0.17
C SER A 248 22.09 15.62 -0.18
N GLY A 249 22.41 15.79 -1.46
CA GLY A 249 23.28 16.84 -1.95
C GLY A 249 22.74 18.24 -1.66
N ILE A 250 21.46 18.48 -1.92
CA ILE A 250 20.79 19.75 -1.61
C ILE A 250 20.79 20.00 -0.08
N LEU A 251 20.49 18.99 0.73
CA LEU A 251 20.49 19.09 2.19
C LEU A 251 21.89 19.42 2.73
N LEU A 252 22.91 18.75 2.21
CA LEU A 252 24.30 19.00 2.57
C LEU A 252 24.72 20.42 2.16
N THR A 253 24.45 20.81 0.93
CA THR A 253 24.77 22.15 0.39
C THR A 253 24.04 23.25 1.17
N ALA A 254 22.74 23.05 1.45
CA ALA A 254 21.95 23.96 2.27
C ALA A 254 22.52 24.04 3.70
N GLY A 255 22.89 22.89 4.30
CA GLY A 255 23.51 22.84 5.61
C GLY A 255 24.82 23.62 5.67
N LEU A 256 25.71 23.42 4.68
CA LEU A 256 27.00 24.12 4.57
C LEU A 256 26.79 25.63 4.31
N ALA A 257 25.90 25.99 3.38
CA ALA A 257 25.54 27.39 3.10
C ALA A 257 24.95 28.08 4.34
N GLY A 258 24.22 27.36 5.18
CA GLY A 258 23.67 27.83 6.46
C GLY A 258 24.71 28.18 7.52
N LEU A 259 25.93 27.72 7.35
CA LEU A 259 27.03 28.13 8.23
C LEU A 259 27.48 29.57 7.94
N HIS A 260 27.29 30.05 6.72
CA HIS A 260 27.75 31.39 6.34
C HIS A 260 26.69 32.48 6.67
N PRO A 261 27.03 33.54 7.43
CA PRO A 261 26.08 34.53 7.92
C PRO A 261 25.31 35.29 6.83
N ARG A 262 26.00 35.68 5.70
CA ARG A 262 25.36 36.40 4.59
C ARG A 262 24.32 35.56 3.86
N THR A 263 24.63 34.30 3.57
CA THR A 263 23.69 33.35 2.94
C THR A 263 22.46 33.12 3.83
N ARG A 264 22.68 33.01 5.15
CA ARG A 264 21.62 32.90 6.13
C ARG A 264 20.65 34.07 6.10
N ALA A 265 21.16 35.30 6.10
CA ALA A 265 20.34 36.51 6.03
C ALA A 265 19.52 36.57 4.72
N GLY A 266 20.14 36.27 3.58
CA GLY A 266 19.47 36.23 2.28
C GLY A 266 18.34 35.19 2.20
N VAL A 267 18.59 33.94 2.60
CA VAL A 267 17.59 32.87 2.60
C VAL A 267 16.43 33.22 3.54
N HIS A 268 16.74 33.73 4.73
CA HIS A 268 15.71 34.13 5.70
C HIS A 268 14.83 35.28 5.19
N HIS A 269 15.39 36.22 4.48
CA HIS A 269 14.64 37.32 3.84
C HIS A 269 13.68 36.77 2.76
N VAL A 270 14.18 35.91 1.88
CA VAL A 270 13.35 35.25 0.82
C VAL A 270 12.21 34.43 1.43
N LEU A 271 12.51 33.57 2.42
CA LEU A 271 11.50 32.70 3.03
C LEU A 271 10.40 33.46 3.78
N ARG A 272 10.71 34.65 4.30
CA ARG A 272 9.71 35.53 4.98
C ARG A 272 8.89 36.37 4.01
N GLY A 273 9.32 36.54 2.77
CA GLY A 273 8.60 37.29 1.75
C GLY A 273 7.20 36.74 1.46
N SER A 274 6.28 37.57 1.01
CA SER A 274 4.97 37.14 0.50
C SER A 274 5.04 36.48 -0.88
N TRP A 275 6.02 36.85 -1.65
CA TRP A 275 6.23 36.42 -3.03
C TRP A 275 6.39 34.89 -3.20
N PRO A 276 7.23 34.15 -2.40
CA PRO A 276 7.33 32.69 -2.57
C PRO A 276 5.99 31.98 -2.28
N ARG A 277 5.20 32.52 -1.34
CA ARG A 277 3.87 31.97 -1.02
C ARG A 277 2.88 32.23 -2.13
N LEU A 278 2.88 33.45 -2.69
CA LEU A 278 2.04 33.77 -3.85
C LEU A 278 2.37 32.85 -5.02
N LEU A 279 3.66 32.66 -5.32
CA LEU A 279 4.10 31.72 -6.35
C LEU A 279 3.64 30.30 -6.06
N ALA A 280 3.79 29.81 -4.84
CA ALA A 280 3.31 28.48 -4.44
C ALA A 280 1.80 28.35 -4.63
N ILE A 281 1.00 29.35 -4.24
CA ILE A 281 -0.46 29.36 -4.43
C ILE A 281 -0.81 29.31 -5.91
N VAL A 282 -0.15 30.12 -6.74
CA VAL A 282 -0.40 30.16 -8.20
C VAL A 282 -0.04 28.80 -8.82
N VAL A 283 1.14 28.27 -8.54
CA VAL A 283 1.60 26.99 -9.11
C VAL A 283 0.71 25.83 -8.65
N ILE A 284 0.42 25.73 -7.36
CA ILE A 284 -0.43 24.67 -6.80
C ILE A 284 -1.87 24.81 -7.29
N GLY A 285 -2.41 26.03 -7.30
CA GLY A 285 -3.74 26.31 -7.80
C GLY A 285 -3.88 25.96 -9.29
N ALA A 286 -2.92 26.38 -10.12
CA ALA A 286 -2.88 26.04 -11.54
C ALA A 286 -2.77 24.53 -11.76
N TRP A 287 -1.93 23.84 -10.99
CA TRP A 287 -1.82 22.37 -11.05
C TRP A 287 -3.16 21.69 -10.74
N TRP A 288 -3.84 22.08 -9.67
CA TRP A 288 -5.13 21.49 -9.31
C TRP A 288 -6.24 21.83 -10.32
N MET A 289 -6.24 23.04 -10.86
CA MET A 289 -7.16 23.41 -11.95
C MET A 289 -6.91 22.54 -13.18
N PHE A 290 -5.66 22.32 -13.54
CA PHE A 290 -5.29 21.42 -14.62
C PHE A 290 -5.77 19.98 -14.35
N VAL A 291 -5.46 19.41 -13.19
CA VAL A 291 -5.83 18.02 -12.83
C VAL A 291 -7.34 17.80 -12.78
N LEU A 292 -8.09 18.79 -12.30
CA LEU A 292 -9.53 18.63 -12.09
C LEU A 292 -10.38 18.97 -13.31
N PHE A 293 -9.91 19.86 -14.16
CA PHE A 293 -10.72 20.36 -15.28
C PHE A 293 -10.09 20.04 -16.63
N ALA A 294 -8.83 20.38 -16.84
CA ALA A 294 -8.18 20.22 -18.13
C ALA A 294 -7.91 18.76 -18.50
N ARG A 295 -7.34 17.99 -17.57
CA ARG A 295 -7.06 16.55 -17.82
C ARG A 295 -8.30 15.72 -18.10
N PRO A 296 -9.42 15.83 -17.37
CA PRO A 296 -10.66 15.14 -17.75
C PRO A 296 -11.17 15.52 -19.13
N ALA A 297 -11.06 16.80 -19.52
CA ALA A 297 -11.46 17.25 -20.85
C ALA A 297 -10.61 16.63 -21.98
N ILE A 298 -9.30 16.45 -21.74
CA ILE A 298 -8.39 15.73 -22.65
C ILE A 298 -8.82 14.26 -22.81
N LEU A 299 -9.14 13.59 -21.69
CA LEU A 299 -9.54 12.18 -21.70
C LEU A 299 -10.91 11.93 -22.33
N ASP A 300 -11.83 12.88 -22.16
CA ASP A 300 -13.18 12.76 -22.68
C ASP A 300 -13.27 13.15 -24.18
N GLY A 301 -12.13 13.50 -24.83
CA GLY A 301 -12.05 13.83 -26.24
C GLY A 301 -12.89 15.07 -26.62
N THR A 302 -12.96 16.06 -25.74
CA THR A 302 -13.63 17.32 -26.07
C THR A 302 -12.77 18.13 -27.04
N PRO A 303 -13.35 18.95 -27.96
CA PRO A 303 -12.55 19.73 -28.91
C PRO A 303 -11.46 20.59 -28.25
N LEU A 304 -11.75 21.15 -27.07
CA LEU A 304 -10.76 21.89 -26.27
C LEU A 304 -9.70 20.96 -25.67
N GLY A 305 -10.11 19.78 -25.23
CA GLY A 305 -9.23 18.75 -24.67
C GLY A 305 -8.27 18.20 -25.70
N ASP A 306 -8.76 17.90 -26.90
CA ASP A 306 -7.93 17.42 -28.02
C ASP A 306 -6.90 18.47 -28.44
N ALA A 307 -7.30 19.73 -28.60
CA ALA A 307 -6.39 20.83 -28.92
C ALA A 307 -5.31 21.01 -27.82
N MET A 308 -5.69 20.90 -26.55
CA MET A 308 -4.75 20.99 -25.42
C MET A 308 -3.82 19.78 -25.38
N GLY A 309 -4.34 18.57 -25.60
CA GLY A 309 -3.56 17.34 -25.67
C GLY A 309 -2.50 17.42 -26.77
N GLN A 310 -2.89 17.83 -27.94
CA GLN A 310 -2.00 18.04 -29.08
C GLN A 310 -0.93 19.10 -28.75
N TYR A 311 -1.32 20.26 -28.20
CA TYR A 311 -0.38 21.30 -27.78
C TYR A 311 0.67 20.77 -26.79
N LEU A 312 0.26 19.97 -25.80
CA LEU A 312 1.18 19.36 -24.84
C LEU A 312 2.14 18.36 -25.51
N HIS A 313 1.67 17.59 -26.48
CA HIS A 313 2.52 16.67 -27.26
C HIS A 313 3.54 17.41 -28.14
N ASP A 314 3.16 18.52 -28.70
CA ASP A 314 4.02 19.28 -29.62
C ASP A 314 5.11 20.10 -28.90
N HIS A 315 4.84 20.53 -27.64
CA HIS A 315 5.71 21.46 -26.92
C HIS A 315 6.44 20.86 -25.71
N LEU A 316 6.09 19.64 -25.29
CA LEU A 316 6.73 19.00 -24.14
C LEU A 316 7.50 17.75 -24.54
N PRO A 317 8.57 17.38 -23.78
CA PRO A 317 9.21 16.09 -23.95
C PRO A 317 8.21 14.93 -23.91
N ALA A 318 8.33 13.96 -24.80
CA ALA A 318 7.35 12.88 -25.00
C ALA A 318 6.99 12.11 -23.71
N GLY A 319 7.94 11.96 -22.78
CA GLY A 319 7.69 11.31 -21.48
C GLY A 319 6.79 12.16 -20.58
N LEU A 320 6.98 13.48 -20.60
CA LEU A 320 6.18 14.43 -19.82
C LEU A 320 4.78 14.57 -20.41
N ALA A 321 4.68 14.73 -21.73
CA ALA A 321 3.40 14.80 -22.45
C ALA A 321 2.55 13.56 -22.16
N ARG A 322 3.10 12.36 -22.33
CA ARG A 322 2.41 11.10 -22.00
C ARG A 322 1.96 11.01 -20.54
N GLY A 323 2.75 11.51 -19.59
CA GLY A 323 2.35 11.56 -18.18
C GLY A 323 1.19 12.51 -17.90
N LEU A 324 1.02 13.56 -18.72
CA LEU A 324 -0.07 14.54 -18.59
C LEU A 324 -1.35 14.13 -19.34
N THR A 325 -1.24 13.40 -20.44
CA THR A 325 -2.35 13.09 -21.37
C THR A 325 -2.74 11.60 -21.41
N GLY A 326 -1.92 10.70 -20.82
CA GLY A 326 -2.16 9.26 -20.85
C GLY A 326 -3.31 8.80 -19.94
N ASP A 327 -3.59 7.50 -19.94
CA ASP A 327 -4.70 6.86 -19.19
C ASP A 327 -4.70 7.20 -17.69
N ASP A 328 -3.54 7.51 -17.11
CA ASP A 328 -3.41 7.98 -15.74
C ASP A 328 -4.01 9.38 -15.51
N ALA A 329 -4.39 10.07 -16.57
CA ALA A 329 -5.00 11.41 -16.50
C ALA A 329 -6.38 11.42 -15.80
N GLY A 330 -7.01 10.25 -15.61
CA GLY A 330 -8.28 10.10 -14.90
C GLY A 330 -8.32 10.40 -13.41
N ILE A 331 -7.19 10.75 -12.79
CA ILE A 331 -7.09 10.98 -11.33
C ILE A 331 -8.04 12.05 -10.83
N GLY A 332 -8.25 13.12 -11.59
CA GLY A 332 -9.22 14.16 -11.26
C GLY A 332 -10.64 13.59 -11.10
N LEU A 333 -11.03 12.62 -11.94
CA LEU A 333 -12.31 11.94 -11.85
C LEU A 333 -12.43 11.10 -10.57
N TYR A 334 -11.35 10.43 -10.14
CA TYR A 334 -11.32 9.67 -8.90
C TYR A 334 -11.48 10.57 -7.67
N LEU A 335 -10.79 11.71 -7.64
CA LEU A 335 -10.94 12.67 -6.56
C LEU A 335 -12.37 13.24 -6.49
N ARG A 336 -12.98 13.51 -7.65
CA ARG A 336 -14.39 13.94 -7.77
C ARG A 336 -15.35 12.87 -7.27
N ALA A 337 -15.08 11.60 -7.56
CA ALA A 337 -15.88 10.49 -7.06
C ALA A 337 -15.83 10.39 -5.53
N LEU A 338 -14.69 10.65 -4.92
CA LEU A 338 -14.49 10.56 -3.48
C LEU A 338 -15.03 11.77 -2.70
N TRP A 339 -14.92 13.00 -3.24
CA TRP A 339 -15.19 14.23 -2.49
C TRP A 339 -16.39 15.03 -2.96
N ALA A 340 -16.94 14.76 -4.13
CA ALA A 340 -17.84 15.66 -4.84
C ALA A 340 -17.21 17.03 -5.19
N TRP A 341 -17.70 17.67 -6.25
CA TRP A 341 -17.11 18.91 -6.76
C TRP A 341 -17.06 20.06 -5.74
N PRO A 342 -18.20 20.41 -5.10
CA PRO A 342 -18.20 21.57 -4.22
C PRO A 342 -17.29 21.39 -3.00
N ALA A 343 -17.25 20.17 -2.43
CA ALA A 343 -16.38 19.84 -1.31
C ALA A 343 -14.89 19.91 -1.70
N LEU A 344 -14.56 19.44 -2.90
CA LEU A 344 -13.18 19.46 -3.40
C LEU A 344 -12.68 20.88 -3.66
N ILE A 345 -13.51 21.74 -4.27
CA ILE A 345 -13.19 23.16 -4.47
C ILE A 345 -12.99 23.88 -3.13
N ALA A 346 -13.91 23.67 -2.20
CA ALA A 346 -13.81 24.24 -0.86
C ALA A 346 -12.56 23.75 -0.12
N ALA A 347 -12.24 22.46 -0.21
CA ALA A 347 -11.03 21.89 0.38
C ALA A 347 -9.76 22.54 -0.19
N MET A 348 -9.69 22.71 -1.51
CA MET A 348 -8.56 23.38 -2.16
C MET A 348 -8.42 24.84 -1.73
N ALA A 349 -9.53 25.58 -1.70
CA ALA A 349 -9.53 26.96 -1.23
C ALA A 349 -9.01 27.06 0.21
N GLY A 350 -9.44 26.15 1.09
CA GLY A 350 -8.95 26.08 2.46
C GLY A 350 -7.46 25.74 2.57
N VAL A 351 -6.96 24.80 1.74
CA VAL A 351 -5.52 24.45 1.67
C VAL A 351 -4.70 25.66 1.19
N LEU A 352 -5.13 26.35 0.13
CA LEU A 352 -4.46 27.56 -0.35
C LEU A 352 -4.47 28.68 0.70
N GLY A 353 -5.59 28.80 1.45
CA GLY A 353 -5.70 29.72 2.59
C GLY A 353 -4.68 29.38 3.70
N LEU A 354 -4.42 28.10 3.97
CA LEU A 354 -3.38 27.68 4.91
C LEU A 354 -1.99 28.06 4.40
N VAL A 355 -1.68 27.81 3.12
CA VAL A 355 -0.39 28.22 2.50
C VAL A 355 -0.16 29.73 2.62
N TRP A 356 -1.21 30.51 2.43
CA TRP A 356 -1.12 31.96 2.59
C TRP A 356 -0.88 32.41 4.02
N ARG A 357 -1.59 31.79 4.98
CA ARG A 357 -1.60 32.15 6.40
C ARG A 357 -0.32 31.75 7.12
N GLU A 358 0.17 30.53 6.86
CA GLU A 358 1.28 29.96 7.62
C GLU A 358 2.63 30.59 7.21
N ARG A 359 3.41 31.01 8.21
CA ARG A 359 4.67 31.73 8.02
C ARG A 359 5.87 31.04 8.64
N SER A 360 5.63 30.10 9.56
CA SER A 360 6.71 29.39 10.21
C SER A 360 7.25 28.26 9.33
N PRO A 361 8.57 28.09 9.21
CA PRO A 361 9.16 27.01 8.47
C PRO A 361 8.76 25.61 8.98
N LEU A 362 8.64 25.43 10.32
CA LEU A 362 8.24 24.14 10.89
C LEU A 362 6.79 23.81 10.55
N THR A 363 5.90 24.82 10.61
CA THR A 363 4.51 24.64 10.22
C THR A 363 4.36 24.44 8.71
N THR A 364 5.16 25.09 7.87
CA THR A 364 5.08 24.90 6.41
C THR A 364 5.69 23.58 5.94
N ALA A 365 6.54 22.93 6.73
CA ALA A 365 7.16 21.66 6.35
C ALA A 365 6.13 20.56 6.02
N TRP A 366 5.07 20.42 6.84
CA TRP A 366 4.03 19.44 6.58
C TRP A 366 3.21 19.77 5.32
N LEU A 367 2.89 21.05 5.10
CA LEU A 367 2.20 21.50 3.88
C LEU A 367 3.05 21.20 2.64
N ALA A 368 4.36 21.48 2.69
CA ALA A 368 5.27 21.19 1.58
C ALA A 368 5.28 19.68 1.24
N GLY A 369 5.39 18.82 2.27
CA GLY A 369 5.32 17.37 2.08
C GLY A 369 3.98 16.91 1.51
N ALA A 370 2.88 17.38 2.08
CA ALA A 370 1.54 16.99 1.65
C ALA A 370 1.22 17.47 0.22
N LEU A 371 1.60 18.69 -0.13
CA LEU A 371 1.39 19.26 -1.47
C LEU A 371 2.27 18.62 -2.53
N ALA A 372 3.53 18.34 -2.22
CA ALA A 372 4.44 17.65 -3.13
C ALA A 372 3.92 16.26 -3.49
N VAL A 373 3.48 15.49 -2.50
CA VAL A 373 2.84 14.19 -2.74
C VAL A 373 1.57 14.36 -3.56
N GLY A 374 0.78 15.40 -3.27
CA GLY A 374 -0.41 15.73 -4.05
C GLY A 374 -0.09 15.90 -5.54
N VAL A 375 0.97 16.63 -5.86
CA VAL A 375 1.43 16.82 -7.24
C VAL A 375 1.92 15.49 -7.85
N VAL A 376 2.81 14.76 -7.16
CA VAL A 376 3.41 13.52 -7.67
C VAL A 376 2.34 12.46 -7.95
N ILE A 377 1.44 12.20 -6.98
CA ILE A 377 0.40 11.20 -7.13
C ILE A 377 -0.61 11.58 -8.20
N THR A 378 -0.90 12.88 -8.35
CA THR A 378 -1.84 13.34 -9.37
C THR A 378 -1.19 13.51 -10.75
N TYR A 379 0.12 13.61 -10.83
CA TYR A 379 0.86 13.60 -12.10
C TYR A 379 0.82 12.21 -12.73
N ARG A 380 1.21 11.18 -11.99
CA ARG A 380 1.23 9.79 -12.48
C ARG A 380 1.00 8.81 -11.34
N ILE A 381 -0.07 8.03 -11.46
CA ILE A 381 -0.29 6.86 -10.61
C ILE A 381 0.10 5.62 -11.39
N TYR A 382 1.10 4.90 -10.88
CA TYR A 382 1.39 3.56 -11.32
C TYR A 382 0.36 2.60 -10.73
N ASN A 383 -0.27 1.83 -11.61
CA ASN A 383 -1.15 0.69 -11.35
C ASN A 383 -2.54 0.99 -10.80
N ASP A 384 -3.43 0.24 -11.37
CA ASP A 384 -4.80 -0.09 -11.04
C ASP A 384 -5.87 0.93 -11.38
N HIS A 385 -6.73 0.47 -12.28
CA HIS A 385 -7.86 1.20 -12.78
C HIS A 385 -9.08 1.18 -11.83
N PHE A 386 -8.93 0.65 -10.59
CA PHE A 386 -10.04 0.53 -9.64
C PHE A 386 -9.99 1.64 -8.60
N LEU A 387 -11.09 2.40 -8.48
CA LEU A 387 -11.16 3.58 -7.64
C LEU A 387 -10.74 3.32 -6.18
N MET A 388 -11.29 2.30 -5.54
CA MET A 388 -11.00 2.07 -4.12
C MET A 388 -9.57 1.57 -3.89
N TRP A 389 -9.06 0.75 -4.80
CA TRP A 389 -7.68 0.30 -4.75
C TRP A 389 -6.68 1.45 -4.98
N LEU A 390 -7.01 2.34 -5.89
CA LEU A 390 -6.24 3.55 -6.15
C LEU A 390 -6.33 4.53 -4.97
N ALA A 391 -7.52 4.66 -4.36
CA ALA A 391 -7.78 5.56 -3.26
C ALA A 391 -6.85 5.33 -2.06
N ARG A 392 -6.36 4.11 -1.84
CA ARG A 392 -5.41 3.81 -0.76
C ARG A 392 -4.13 4.66 -0.84
N ARG A 393 -3.68 5.06 -2.05
CA ARG A 393 -2.52 5.93 -2.21
C ARG A 393 -2.78 7.37 -1.75
N PHE A 394 -4.03 7.78 -1.72
CA PHE A 394 -4.44 9.10 -1.23
C PHE A 394 -4.61 9.15 0.29
N ILE A 395 -4.85 7.99 0.91
CA ILE A 395 -5.19 7.88 2.33
C ILE A 395 -4.11 8.47 3.24
N PRO A 396 -2.82 8.17 3.09
CA PRO A 396 -1.84 8.66 4.05
C PRO A 396 -1.79 10.19 4.16
N ILE A 397 -2.03 10.90 3.04
CA ILE A 397 -1.80 12.35 2.97
C ILE A 397 -2.97 13.13 2.37
N LEU A 398 -3.43 12.80 1.14
CA LEU A 398 -4.35 13.67 0.42
C LEU A 398 -5.74 13.70 1.02
N VAL A 399 -6.23 12.57 1.50
CA VAL A 399 -7.56 12.49 2.12
C VAL A 399 -7.62 13.35 3.38
N PRO A 400 -6.68 13.25 4.34
CA PRO A 400 -6.66 14.17 5.47
C PRO A 400 -6.35 15.62 5.10
N LEU A 401 -5.49 15.88 4.11
CA LEU A 401 -5.21 17.24 3.66
C LEU A 401 -6.47 17.95 3.16
N PHE A 402 -7.27 17.26 2.33
CA PHE A 402 -8.53 17.81 1.85
C PHE A 402 -9.58 17.95 2.97
N ALA A 403 -9.61 17.02 3.92
CA ALA A 403 -10.49 17.16 5.09
C ALA A 403 -10.11 18.40 5.94
N VAL A 404 -8.82 18.63 6.14
CA VAL A 404 -8.32 19.84 6.82
C VAL A 404 -8.67 21.10 6.04
N GLY A 405 -8.41 21.12 4.74
CA GLY A 405 -8.75 22.25 3.87
C GLY A 405 -10.26 22.55 3.88
N LEU A 406 -11.10 21.53 3.74
CA LEU A 406 -12.55 21.64 3.78
C LEU A 406 -13.01 22.22 5.13
N ALA A 407 -12.47 21.74 6.25
CA ALA A 407 -12.79 22.26 7.57
C ALA A 407 -12.40 23.73 7.73
N VAL A 408 -11.22 24.12 7.24
CA VAL A 408 -10.76 25.53 7.26
C VAL A 408 -11.68 26.42 6.42
N ALA A 409 -12.10 25.96 5.24
CA ALA A 409 -13.02 26.70 4.39
C ALA A 409 -14.40 26.86 5.05
N CYS A 410 -14.99 25.78 5.59
CA CYS A 410 -16.27 25.83 6.29
C CYS A 410 -16.24 26.73 7.52
N ALA A 411 -15.18 26.64 8.34
CA ALA A 411 -15.01 27.51 9.51
C ALA A 411 -14.81 28.98 9.12
N GLY A 412 -14.08 29.23 8.01
CA GLY A 412 -13.88 30.57 7.45
C GLY A 412 -15.19 31.18 6.92
N LEU A 413 -15.97 30.42 6.16
CA LEU A 413 -17.28 30.85 5.67
C LEU A 413 -18.24 31.17 6.83
N ALA A 414 -18.22 30.40 7.91
CA ALA A 414 -19.07 30.59 9.06
C ALA A 414 -18.61 31.73 9.98
N ALA A 415 -17.38 32.24 9.81
CA ALA A 415 -16.82 33.28 10.69
C ALA A 415 -17.56 34.64 10.64
N TRP A 416 -18.29 34.92 9.55
CA TRP A 416 -19.11 36.12 9.40
C TRP A 416 -20.33 36.13 10.30
N ARG A 417 -20.71 34.99 10.91
CA ARG A 417 -21.81 34.85 11.86
C ARG A 417 -21.31 34.29 13.21
N PRO A 418 -20.59 35.06 14.03
CA PRO A 418 -19.86 34.54 15.19
C PRO A 418 -20.76 33.83 16.21
N ARG A 419 -22.01 34.30 16.42
CA ARG A 419 -22.96 33.72 17.41
C ARG A 419 -23.43 32.31 17.03
N VAL A 420 -23.48 31.98 15.75
CA VAL A 420 -23.96 30.69 15.21
C VAL A 420 -22.91 29.99 14.36
N ARG A 421 -21.64 30.37 14.54
CA ARG A 421 -20.52 29.86 13.75
C ARG A 421 -20.46 28.33 13.74
N GLY A 422 -20.61 27.69 14.89
CA GLY A 422 -20.56 26.23 15.01
C GLY A 422 -21.63 25.50 14.16
N PRO A 423 -22.92 25.75 14.43
CA PRO A 423 -24.01 25.17 13.66
C PRO A 423 -23.92 25.47 12.16
N VAL A 424 -23.59 26.69 11.75
CA VAL A 424 -23.45 27.08 10.34
C VAL A 424 -22.30 26.30 9.67
N ALA A 425 -21.14 26.20 10.31
CA ALA A 425 -20.01 25.48 9.78
C ALA A 425 -20.31 23.98 9.60
N VAL A 426 -20.99 23.36 10.57
CA VAL A 426 -21.44 21.95 10.48
C VAL A 426 -22.44 21.77 9.35
N LEU A 427 -23.44 22.64 9.24
CA LEU A 427 -24.44 22.57 8.15
C LEU A 427 -23.80 22.71 6.78
N VAL A 428 -22.86 23.66 6.60
CA VAL A 428 -22.12 23.84 5.35
C VAL A 428 -21.30 22.59 5.05
N LEU A 429 -20.59 22.03 6.03
CA LEU A 429 -19.82 20.80 5.85
C LEU A 429 -20.72 19.63 5.41
N LEU A 430 -21.83 19.41 6.12
CA LEU A 430 -22.77 18.33 5.80
C LEU A 430 -23.40 18.52 4.42
N ALA A 431 -23.78 19.76 4.05
CA ALA A 431 -24.30 20.04 2.72
C ALA A 431 -23.28 19.72 1.60
N LEU A 432 -22.01 20.07 1.81
CA LEU A 432 -20.94 19.78 0.86
C LEU A 432 -20.63 18.28 0.76
N LEU A 433 -20.79 17.52 1.84
CA LEU A 433 -20.56 16.07 1.89
C LEU A 433 -21.81 15.25 1.57
N ALA A 434 -23.00 15.84 1.58
CA ALA A 434 -24.28 15.14 1.38
C ALA A 434 -24.30 14.20 0.16
N PRO A 435 -23.75 14.58 -1.02
CA PRO A 435 -23.73 13.68 -2.17
C PRO A 435 -22.89 12.40 -1.95
N ARG A 436 -22.05 12.35 -0.93
CA ARG A 436 -21.17 11.21 -0.61
C ARG A 436 -21.61 10.40 0.60
N LEU A 437 -22.56 10.86 1.39
CA LEU A 437 -23.06 10.12 2.56
C LEU A 437 -23.58 8.71 2.25
N PRO A 438 -24.33 8.47 1.14
CA PRO A 438 -24.72 7.11 0.77
C PRO A 438 -23.52 6.20 0.49
N ALA A 439 -22.50 6.72 -0.20
CA ALA A 439 -21.28 5.98 -0.45
C ALA A 439 -20.50 5.69 0.84
N SER A 440 -20.45 6.65 1.75
CA SER A 440 -19.82 6.49 3.08
C SER A 440 -20.52 5.42 3.91
N TYR A 441 -21.86 5.44 3.93
CA TYR A 441 -22.65 4.41 4.60
C TYR A 441 -22.38 3.02 4.02
N ARG A 442 -22.39 2.88 2.69
CA ARG A 442 -22.05 1.61 2.04
C ARG A 442 -20.64 1.15 2.42
N MET A 443 -19.64 2.03 2.33
CA MET A 443 -18.26 1.66 2.69
C MET A 443 -18.11 1.31 4.19
N ALA A 444 -18.96 1.82 5.05
CA ALA A 444 -18.99 1.45 6.46
C ALA A 444 -19.65 0.08 6.72
N THR A 445 -20.63 -0.32 5.91
CA THR A 445 -21.49 -1.49 6.18
C THR A 445 -21.17 -2.72 5.32
N LEU A 446 -20.69 -2.54 4.07
CA LEU A 446 -20.35 -3.65 3.20
C LEU A 446 -19.21 -4.50 3.78
N ARG A 447 -19.39 -5.83 3.77
CA ARG A 447 -18.41 -6.81 4.25
C ARG A 447 -17.82 -7.58 3.09
N GLU A 448 -16.64 -7.17 2.64
CA GLU A 448 -15.89 -7.94 1.65
C GLU A 448 -15.39 -9.26 2.26
N TRP A 449 -15.47 -10.34 1.48
CA TRP A 449 -14.96 -11.66 1.87
C TRP A 449 -15.59 -12.19 3.16
N ASP A 450 -16.87 -11.86 3.41
CA ASP A 450 -17.59 -12.37 4.57
C ASP A 450 -17.68 -13.91 4.53
N GLY A 451 -17.47 -14.55 5.66
CA GLY A 451 -17.47 -16.01 5.80
C GLY A 451 -16.20 -16.73 5.28
N LEU A 452 -15.23 -16.01 4.71
CA LEU A 452 -14.02 -16.62 4.17
C LEU A 452 -13.15 -17.31 5.23
N ASP A 453 -13.09 -16.75 6.43
CA ASP A 453 -12.37 -17.31 7.58
C ASP A 453 -12.96 -18.67 8.01
N HIS A 454 -14.28 -18.72 8.14
CA HIS A 454 -15.00 -19.95 8.44
C HIS A 454 -14.78 -21.01 7.35
N TRP A 455 -14.89 -20.58 6.10
CA TRP A 455 -14.70 -21.45 4.95
C TRP A 455 -13.27 -22.01 4.86
N LEU A 456 -12.23 -21.19 5.10
CA LEU A 456 -10.83 -21.65 5.15
C LEU A 456 -10.62 -22.65 6.29
N ALA A 457 -11.18 -22.38 7.47
CA ALA A 457 -11.10 -23.27 8.61
C ALA A 457 -11.84 -24.61 8.35
N GLU A 458 -13.00 -24.57 7.72
CA GLU A 458 -13.73 -25.77 7.32
C GLU A 458 -12.94 -26.58 6.28
N THR A 459 -12.42 -25.93 5.25
CA THR A 459 -11.57 -26.57 4.23
C THR A 459 -10.36 -27.23 4.89
N SER A 460 -9.67 -26.52 5.79
CA SER A 460 -8.52 -27.05 6.52
C SER A 460 -8.83 -28.30 7.33
N ARG A 461 -10.00 -28.38 7.99
CA ARG A 461 -10.42 -29.58 8.78
C ARG A 461 -10.60 -30.83 7.93
N HIS A 462 -10.86 -30.68 6.62
CA HIS A 462 -11.03 -31.81 5.71
C HIS A 462 -9.73 -32.26 5.05
N LEU A 463 -8.63 -31.58 5.34
CA LEU A 463 -7.30 -31.89 4.83
C LEU A 463 -6.47 -32.53 5.95
N PRO A 464 -5.89 -33.74 5.76
CA PRO A 464 -4.95 -34.31 6.72
C PRO A 464 -3.74 -33.39 6.93
N GLU A 465 -3.22 -33.34 8.15
CA GLU A 465 -2.07 -32.47 8.51
C GLU A 465 -0.80 -32.81 7.71
N ASP A 466 -0.59 -34.10 7.40
CA ASP A 466 0.55 -34.62 6.65
C ASP A 466 0.37 -34.59 5.13
N SER A 467 -0.72 -33.99 4.64
CA SER A 467 -1.02 -33.92 3.20
C SER A 467 -0.30 -32.79 2.49
N MET A 468 -0.05 -33.02 1.19
CA MET A 468 0.32 -31.98 0.24
C MET A 468 -0.95 -31.39 -0.38
N VAL A 469 -1.09 -30.08 -0.34
CA VAL A 469 -2.26 -29.37 -0.89
C VAL A 469 -1.83 -28.54 -2.10
N ILE A 470 -2.50 -28.73 -3.23
CA ILE A 470 -2.26 -27.97 -4.45
C ILE A 470 -3.51 -27.15 -4.75
N GLY A 471 -3.39 -25.82 -4.81
CA GLY A 471 -4.49 -24.94 -5.15
C GLY A 471 -4.28 -24.23 -6.46
N ASN A 472 -5.30 -24.16 -7.31
CA ASN A 472 -5.27 -23.34 -8.52
C ASN A 472 -5.97 -21.99 -8.36
N LEU A 473 -6.41 -21.68 -7.16
CA LEU A 473 -7.07 -20.41 -6.82
C LEU A 473 -6.06 -19.47 -6.18
N SER A 474 -5.85 -18.32 -6.81
CA SER A 474 -4.87 -17.34 -6.35
C SER A 474 -5.08 -16.96 -4.88
N GLY A 475 -4.03 -17.16 -4.08
CA GLY A 475 -3.96 -16.81 -2.69
C GLY A 475 -4.58 -17.81 -1.69
N PHE A 476 -5.32 -18.83 -2.13
CA PHE A 476 -5.89 -19.83 -1.22
C PHE A 476 -4.82 -20.74 -0.63
N ALA A 477 -3.90 -21.20 -1.47
CA ALA A 477 -2.79 -22.02 -1.02
C ALA A 477 -1.92 -21.28 -0.01
N ALA A 478 -1.65 -19.99 -0.24
CA ALA A 478 -0.93 -19.14 0.71
C ALA A 478 -1.66 -19.03 2.06
N ALA A 479 -2.99 -18.85 2.05
CA ALA A 479 -3.79 -18.79 3.28
C ALA A 479 -3.77 -20.12 4.04
N LEU A 480 -3.90 -21.26 3.35
CA LEU A 480 -3.80 -22.59 3.99
C LEU A 480 -2.39 -22.80 4.57
N ARG A 481 -1.35 -22.35 3.89
CA ARG A 481 0.02 -22.49 4.39
C ARG A 481 0.30 -21.63 5.63
N TYR A 482 0.03 -20.35 5.53
CA TYR A 482 0.44 -19.40 6.57
C TYR A 482 -0.55 -19.25 7.72
N LEU A 483 -1.86 -19.50 7.49
CA LEU A 483 -2.88 -19.39 8.54
C LEU A 483 -3.30 -20.74 9.13
N HIS A 484 -3.21 -21.82 8.34
CA HIS A 484 -3.64 -23.16 8.75
C HIS A 484 -2.52 -24.21 8.76
N HIS A 485 -1.30 -23.81 8.42
CA HIS A 485 -0.07 -24.61 8.52
C HIS A 485 -0.02 -25.88 7.67
N HIS A 486 -0.82 -25.97 6.59
CA HIS A 486 -0.71 -27.05 5.61
C HIS A 486 0.51 -26.85 4.70
N GLN A 487 1.07 -27.96 4.19
CA GLN A 487 2.04 -27.87 3.11
C GLN A 487 1.31 -27.62 1.78
N ALA A 488 1.08 -26.35 1.48
CA ALA A 488 0.27 -25.93 0.35
C ALA A 488 1.12 -25.23 -0.73
N TYR A 489 0.75 -25.46 -2.01
CA TYR A 489 1.38 -24.90 -3.19
C TYR A 489 0.34 -24.29 -4.11
N GLU A 490 0.67 -23.19 -4.78
CA GLU A 490 -0.21 -22.54 -5.76
C GLU A 490 0.19 -22.99 -7.17
N LEU A 491 -0.73 -23.64 -7.88
CA LEU A 491 -0.50 -24.06 -9.26
C LEU A 491 -0.45 -22.83 -10.18
N ASN A 492 0.66 -22.68 -10.89
CA ASN A 492 0.84 -21.62 -11.87
C ASN A 492 0.20 -22.00 -13.21
N GLU A 493 -1.09 -21.74 -13.37
CA GLU A 493 -1.83 -22.05 -14.61
C GLU A 493 -1.36 -21.26 -15.85
N ARG A 494 -0.48 -20.28 -15.68
CA ARG A 494 0.17 -19.59 -16.81
C ARG A 494 1.29 -20.41 -17.45
N THR A 495 1.76 -21.44 -16.75
CA THR A 495 2.71 -22.39 -17.30
C THR A 495 2.06 -23.16 -18.44
N PRO A 496 2.64 -23.21 -19.64
CA PRO A 496 2.11 -24.04 -20.71
C PRO A 496 1.96 -25.50 -20.24
N ASP A 497 0.80 -26.11 -20.58
CA ASP A 497 0.49 -27.50 -20.21
C ASP A 497 0.60 -27.79 -18.69
N ALA A 498 0.26 -26.82 -17.83
CA ALA A 498 0.40 -26.96 -16.38
C ALA A 498 -0.27 -28.25 -15.84
N TRP A 499 -1.46 -28.58 -16.30
CA TRP A 499 -2.19 -29.76 -15.85
C TRP A 499 -1.57 -31.09 -16.30
N PRO A 500 -1.23 -31.31 -17.58
CA PRO A 500 -0.49 -32.48 -18.01
C PRO A 500 0.88 -32.62 -17.33
N ARG A 501 1.60 -31.53 -17.12
CA ARG A 501 2.88 -31.51 -16.39
C ARG A 501 2.71 -31.84 -14.91
N LEU A 502 1.68 -31.33 -14.26
CA LEU A 502 1.34 -31.69 -12.87
C LEU A 502 1.12 -33.20 -12.74
N ASN A 503 0.33 -33.80 -13.64
CA ASN A 503 0.06 -35.23 -13.60
C ASN A 503 1.34 -36.07 -13.80
N ARG A 504 2.15 -35.69 -14.77
CA ARG A 504 3.44 -36.37 -15.02
C ARG A 504 4.34 -36.28 -13.79
N TRP A 505 4.48 -35.08 -13.23
CA TRP A 505 5.27 -34.89 -12.03
C TRP A 505 4.76 -35.73 -10.83
N LEU A 506 3.44 -35.82 -10.62
CA LEU A 506 2.85 -36.66 -9.58
C LEU A 506 3.09 -38.16 -9.81
N GLN A 507 3.10 -38.59 -11.06
CA GLN A 507 3.38 -39.99 -11.43
C GLN A 507 4.86 -40.34 -11.33
N ASP A 508 5.74 -39.44 -11.73
CA ASP A 508 7.19 -39.69 -11.80
C ASP A 508 7.87 -39.50 -10.43
N THR A 509 7.22 -38.79 -9.51
CA THR A 509 7.79 -38.48 -8.19
C THR A 509 7.01 -39.24 -7.12
N PRO A 510 7.61 -40.22 -6.43
CA PRO A 510 6.95 -40.92 -5.33
C PRO A 510 6.49 -39.93 -4.26
N GLN A 511 5.20 -39.93 -3.98
CA GLN A 511 4.63 -39.06 -2.96
C GLN A 511 4.55 -39.83 -1.63
N ASN A 512 5.36 -39.41 -0.65
CA ASN A 512 5.35 -40.03 0.69
C ASN A 512 4.14 -39.61 1.53
N ARG A 513 3.20 -38.88 0.93
CA ARG A 513 2.01 -38.33 1.60
C ARG A 513 0.87 -38.16 0.61
N PRO A 514 -0.39 -38.16 1.09
CA PRO A 514 -1.55 -37.97 0.22
C PRO A 514 -1.56 -36.56 -0.37
N VAL A 515 -1.91 -36.44 -1.65
CA VAL A 515 -1.98 -35.18 -2.38
C VAL A 515 -3.43 -34.79 -2.59
N TYR A 516 -3.75 -33.57 -2.24
CA TYR A 516 -5.08 -32.96 -2.42
C TYR A 516 -5.02 -31.79 -3.38
N LEU A 517 -6.00 -31.72 -4.27
CA LEU A 517 -6.19 -30.61 -5.20
C LEU A 517 -7.44 -29.81 -4.79
N LEU A 518 -7.28 -28.51 -4.67
CA LEU A 518 -8.35 -27.56 -4.41
C LEU A 518 -8.64 -26.76 -5.66
N THR A 519 -9.80 -26.95 -6.29
CA THR A 519 -10.15 -26.31 -7.54
C THR A 519 -11.64 -25.99 -7.64
N ARG A 520 -11.96 -24.93 -8.42
CA ARG A 520 -13.31 -24.63 -8.90
C ARG A 520 -13.56 -25.15 -10.31
N ARG A 521 -12.56 -25.77 -10.89
CA ARG A 521 -12.69 -26.30 -12.25
C ARG A 521 -13.74 -27.40 -12.26
N GLU A 522 -14.64 -27.33 -13.22
CA GLU A 522 -15.57 -28.42 -13.46
C GLU A 522 -14.79 -29.72 -13.75
N PRO A 523 -15.31 -30.87 -13.24
CA PRO A 523 -14.63 -32.15 -13.43
C PRO A 523 -14.65 -32.57 -14.90
N ASP A 524 -13.60 -32.26 -15.61
CA ASP A 524 -13.32 -32.74 -16.96
C ASP A 524 -12.74 -34.19 -16.94
N ASP A 525 -12.51 -34.76 -18.10
CA ASP A 525 -11.97 -36.11 -18.21
C ASP A 525 -10.60 -36.26 -17.55
N TYR A 526 -9.80 -35.18 -17.51
CA TYR A 526 -8.51 -35.19 -16.84
C TYR A 526 -8.67 -35.33 -15.33
N LEU A 527 -9.51 -34.50 -14.69
CA LEU A 527 -9.75 -34.57 -13.26
C LEU A 527 -10.41 -35.89 -12.86
N ARG A 528 -11.38 -36.38 -13.64
CA ARG A 528 -12.06 -37.66 -13.36
C ARG A 528 -11.11 -38.87 -13.42
N ARG A 529 -10.15 -38.85 -14.32
CA ARG A 529 -9.16 -39.95 -14.48
C ARG A 529 -8.16 -39.97 -13.34
N ASN A 530 -7.62 -38.80 -12.98
CA ASN A 530 -6.46 -38.70 -12.09
C ASN A 530 -6.80 -38.37 -10.64
N PHE A 531 -8.01 -37.86 -10.38
CA PHE A 531 -8.44 -37.42 -9.06
C PHE A 531 -9.81 -37.97 -8.70
N GLU A 532 -10.04 -38.23 -7.41
CA GLU A 532 -11.34 -38.57 -6.85
C GLU A 532 -11.89 -37.39 -6.02
N PRO A 533 -13.17 -37.01 -6.19
CA PRO A 533 -13.77 -35.96 -5.38
C PRO A 533 -13.95 -36.46 -3.95
N VAL A 534 -13.46 -35.72 -2.98
CA VAL A 534 -13.60 -36.03 -1.55
C VAL A 534 -14.72 -35.23 -0.95
N ARG A 535 -14.75 -33.93 -1.23
CA ARG A 535 -15.70 -33.00 -0.63
C ARG A 535 -15.93 -31.79 -1.50
N GLU A 536 -17.16 -31.34 -1.53
CA GLU A 536 -17.53 -30.04 -2.06
C GLU A 536 -17.76 -29.08 -0.90
N VAL A 537 -17.07 -27.95 -0.89
CA VAL A 537 -17.22 -26.91 0.13
C VAL A 537 -17.81 -25.67 -0.55
N PRO A 538 -19.08 -25.34 -0.27
CA PRO A 538 -19.71 -24.19 -0.91
C PRO A 538 -19.07 -22.90 -0.42
N LEU A 539 -18.59 -22.07 -1.34
CA LEU A 539 -18.09 -20.74 -1.04
C LEU A 539 -19.01 -19.71 -1.68
N GLN A 540 -19.65 -18.90 -0.84
CA GLN A 540 -20.31 -17.67 -1.27
C GLN A 540 -19.70 -16.50 -0.53
N THR A 541 -19.07 -15.62 -1.27
CA THR A 541 -18.45 -14.42 -0.71
C THR A 541 -18.61 -13.24 -1.66
N GLY A 542 -18.48 -12.04 -1.16
CA GLY A 542 -18.60 -10.83 -1.95
C GLY A 542 -17.29 -10.07 -2.01
N ARG A 543 -16.91 -9.64 -3.18
CA ARG A 543 -15.81 -8.71 -3.41
C ARG A 543 -16.35 -7.37 -3.86
N LEU A 544 -15.75 -6.28 -3.40
CA LEU A 544 -16.14 -4.95 -3.83
C LEU A 544 -16.09 -4.83 -5.36
N GLN A 545 -17.14 -4.26 -5.96
CA GLN A 545 -17.20 -4.05 -7.40
C GLN A 545 -16.02 -3.21 -7.87
N HIS A 546 -15.43 -3.61 -8.99
CA HIS A 546 -14.34 -2.87 -9.62
C HIS A 546 -14.90 -1.73 -10.47
N THR A 547 -14.99 -0.55 -9.87
CA THR A 547 -15.45 0.66 -10.54
C THR A 547 -14.28 1.61 -10.79
N ARG A 548 -14.34 2.37 -11.90
CA ARG A 548 -13.29 3.34 -12.25
C ARG A 548 -13.65 4.78 -11.88
N ARG A 549 -14.90 5.18 -12.08
CA ARG A 549 -15.34 6.59 -11.99
C ARG A 549 -16.35 6.86 -10.88
N SER A 550 -16.76 5.85 -10.13
CA SER A 550 -17.70 5.95 -9.02
C SER A 550 -17.25 5.13 -7.82
N VAL A 551 -17.68 5.53 -6.63
CA VAL A 551 -17.56 4.65 -5.45
C VAL A 551 -18.46 3.44 -5.68
N PRO A 552 -17.99 2.21 -5.42
CA PRO A 552 -18.77 1.01 -5.67
C PRO A 552 -20.14 1.03 -4.99
N ASP A 553 -21.13 0.51 -5.69
CA ASP A 553 -22.51 0.46 -5.18
C ASP A 553 -22.80 -0.82 -4.39
N GLY A 554 -21.98 -1.85 -4.54
CA GLY A 554 -22.20 -3.12 -3.87
C GLY A 554 -21.03 -4.09 -4.00
N LEU A 555 -21.31 -5.34 -3.66
CA LEU A 555 -20.38 -6.45 -3.81
C LEU A 555 -20.70 -7.22 -5.08
N GLN A 556 -19.66 -7.62 -5.79
CA GLN A 556 -19.75 -8.63 -6.81
C GLN A 556 -19.68 -10.00 -6.10
N VAL A 557 -20.73 -10.78 -6.18
CA VAL A 557 -20.74 -12.12 -5.64
C VAL A 557 -19.70 -12.97 -6.37
N ARG A 558 -18.82 -13.55 -5.61
CA ARG A 558 -17.83 -14.53 -6.02
C ARG A 558 -18.22 -15.83 -5.33
N GLY A 559 -18.87 -16.71 -6.04
CA GLY A 559 -19.37 -17.96 -5.51
C GLY A 559 -19.10 -19.11 -6.46
N GLY A 560 -19.34 -20.27 -5.96
CA GLY A 560 -19.22 -21.56 -6.63
C GLY A 560 -18.58 -22.57 -5.70
N PRO A 561 -18.91 -23.84 -5.86
CA PRO A 561 -18.32 -24.87 -5.04
C PRO A 561 -16.81 -24.92 -5.27
N LEU A 562 -16.07 -25.03 -4.20
CA LEU A 562 -14.69 -25.50 -4.25
C LEU A 562 -14.74 -26.98 -3.98
N VAL A 563 -14.15 -27.76 -4.85
CA VAL A 563 -14.07 -29.20 -4.70
C VAL A 563 -12.67 -29.57 -4.23
N ILE A 564 -12.64 -30.35 -3.17
CA ILE A 564 -11.45 -31.02 -2.66
C ILE A 564 -11.37 -32.36 -3.37
N TYR A 565 -10.32 -32.54 -4.16
CA TYR A 565 -10.03 -33.79 -4.81
C TYR A 565 -8.83 -34.44 -4.14
N ARG A 566 -8.80 -35.77 -4.07
CA ARG A 566 -7.64 -36.57 -3.70
C ARG A 566 -7.02 -37.15 -4.97
N TRP A 567 -5.72 -37.08 -5.11
CA TRP A 567 -5.01 -37.72 -6.20
C TRP A 567 -5.11 -39.24 -6.08
N LYS A 568 -5.43 -39.91 -7.19
CA LYS A 568 -5.45 -41.35 -7.30
C LYS A 568 -4.03 -41.82 -7.54
N GLU A 569 -3.44 -42.48 -6.58
CA GLU A 569 -2.16 -43.14 -6.80
C GLU A 569 -2.28 -44.12 -7.97
N PRO A 570 -1.34 -44.11 -8.96
CA PRO A 570 -1.37 -45.13 -10.00
C PRO A 570 -1.28 -46.49 -9.31
N PRO A 571 -1.95 -47.52 -9.84
CA PRO A 571 -1.78 -48.87 -9.32
C PRO A 571 -0.28 -49.22 -9.37
N ASP A 572 0.19 -49.87 -8.30
CA ASP A 572 1.60 -50.27 -8.19
C ASP A 572 2.13 -50.79 -9.55
N PRO A 573 3.27 -50.33 -10.03
CA PRO A 573 3.81 -50.86 -11.25
C PRO A 573 3.91 -52.39 -11.07
N PRO A 574 3.51 -53.18 -12.07
CA PRO A 574 3.64 -54.62 -11.97
C PRO A 574 5.07 -54.97 -11.54
N PRO A 575 5.26 -55.88 -10.59
CA PRO A 575 6.56 -56.19 -10.03
C PRO A 575 7.54 -56.35 -11.17
N ALA A 576 8.64 -55.62 -11.10
CA ALA A 576 9.65 -55.60 -12.15
C ALA A 576 9.98 -57.05 -12.49
N ILE A 577 9.66 -57.45 -13.71
CA ILE A 577 10.04 -58.80 -14.22
C ILE A 577 11.55 -58.86 -14.05
N ALA A 578 11.98 -59.68 -13.09
CA ALA A 578 13.39 -59.85 -12.81
C ALA A 578 14.13 -60.10 -14.14
N PRO A 579 15.21 -59.39 -14.44
CA PRO A 579 15.91 -59.60 -15.69
C PRO A 579 16.28 -61.08 -15.79
N ARG A 580 15.74 -61.77 -16.80
CA ARG A 580 16.16 -63.15 -17.13
C ARG A 580 17.66 -63.13 -17.22
N ALA A 581 18.31 -63.87 -16.34
CA ALA A 581 19.75 -64.11 -16.38
C ALA A 581 20.11 -64.72 -17.75
N ASN A 582 20.54 -63.90 -18.69
CA ASN A 582 21.20 -64.37 -19.89
C ASN A 582 22.60 -64.80 -19.48
N SER A 583 22.72 -66.12 -19.25
CA SER A 583 23.98 -66.85 -19.25
C SER A 583 24.48 -66.86 -20.66
N ALA A 584 25.36 -65.96 -21.02
CA ALA A 584 26.27 -66.12 -22.16
C ALA A 584 27.60 -65.46 -21.79
N THR A 585 28.43 -66.26 -21.17
CA THR A 585 29.87 -66.06 -21.14
C THR A 585 30.40 -65.95 -22.57
N LEU A 586 30.95 -64.81 -22.93
CA LEU A 586 31.91 -64.64 -23.98
C LEU A 586 33.17 -64.01 -23.41
N ALA A 587 34.26 -64.75 -23.64
CA ALA A 587 35.63 -64.46 -23.22
C ALA A 587 36.16 -63.17 -23.86
N PRO A 588 37.12 -62.51 -23.25
CA PRO A 588 37.74 -61.32 -23.81
C PRO A 588 38.82 -61.75 -24.82
N ASP A 589 38.71 -61.25 -26.02
CA ASP A 589 39.87 -61.23 -26.97
C ASP A 589 40.45 -59.81 -26.97
N GLU A 590 41.75 -59.83 -26.79
CA GLU A 590 42.69 -58.71 -26.93
C GLU A 590 42.57 -58.05 -28.32
N VAL A 591 42.88 -56.75 -28.40
CA VAL A 591 43.94 -56.21 -29.26
C VAL A 591 43.80 -54.68 -29.42
N HIS A 592 44.95 -54.03 -29.07
CA HIS A 592 45.50 -52.69 -29.43
C HIS A 592 44.85 -51.40 -28.96
#